data_121c10e7f965af8d2974c8fd3de52a24
#
_entry.id   121c10e7f965af8d2974c8fd3de52a24
#
_cell.length_a   1.000
_cell.length_b   1.000
_cell.length_c   1.000
_cell.angle_alpha   90.00
_cell.angle_beta   90.00
_cell.angle_gamma   90.00
#
_symmetry.space_group_name_H-M   'P 1'
#
loop_
_entity.id
_entity.type
_entity.pdbx_description
1 polymer ?
#
loop_
_entity_poly.entity_id
_entity_poly.type
_entity_poly.pdbx_seq_one_letter_code
_entity_poly.pdbx_strand_id
1 'polypeptide(L)'
;CPVCQKKFADYYGYEMPRLMTDDVKQFRWREALTILSDTSRVLKEINPRLEITCCVHATLNTYYVTELRGYDNWDTVAACPYFDVFSTTILNWELPESFFRDITERTVRIAHKYGKEAERWLMGYNKMPSDLAQIDRVTEMYEALGTDRLGTWTYRGGYGTSVAAQDPIALWDRIGENYRRVMKRKG
;
A
#
# COMPACT_ATOMS: atom_id res chain seq x y z
N CYS A 1 -11.59 22.21 3.13
CA CYS A 1 -12.44 22.87 2.12
C CYS A 1 -13.86 23.05 2.68
N PRO A 2 -14.68 23.98 2.14
CA PRO A 2 -16.04 24.25 2.65
C PRO A 2 -16.93 23.00 2.67
N VAL A 3 -16.82 22.14 1.69
CA VAL A 3 -17.60 20.88 1.63
C VAL A 3 -17.27 19.96 2.80
N CYS A 4 -15.98 19.77 3.09
CA CYS A 4 -15.56 18.94 4.24
C CYS A 4 -16.00 19.56 5.58
N GLN A 5 -15.91 20.89 5.71
CA GLN A 5 -16.36 21.59 6.91
C GLN A 5 -17.86 21.41 7.15
N LYS A 6 -18.67 21.58 6.07
CA LYS A 6 -20.11 21.36 6.15
C LYS A 6 -20.44 19.91 6.51
N LYS A 7 -19.88 18.93 5.82
CA LYS A 7 -20.10 17.49 6.12
C LYS A 7 -19.71 17.13 7.56
N PHE A 8 -18.59 17.69 8.05
CA PHE A 8 -18.15 17.47 9.41
C PHE A 8 -19.17 18.03 10.42
N ALA A 9 -19.60 19.29 10.21
CA ALA A 9 -20.58 19.92 11.08
C ALA A 9 -21.93 19.19 11.07
N ASP A 10 -22.38 18.75 9.89
CA ASP A 10 -23.63 17.96 9.75
C ASP A 10 -23.55 16.65 10.52
N TYR A 11 -22.34 16.03 10.62
CA TYR A 11 -22.15 14.75 11.26
C TYR A 11 -21.92 14.84 12.78
N TYR A 12 -21.06 15.79 13.20
CA TYR A 12 -20.65 15.91 14.62
C TYR A 12 -21.43 16.97 15.39
N GLY A 13 -22.19 17.85 14.72
CA GLY A 13 -22.98 18.92 15.34
C GLY A 13 -22.17 20.15 15.73
N TYR A 14 -20.90 20.27 15.33
CA TYR A 14 -20.06 21.43 15.60
C TYR A 14 -19.08 21.71 14.44
N GLU A 15 -18.46 22.88 14.41
CA GLU A 15 -17.51 23.28 13.37
C GLU A 15 -16.26 22.41 13.37
N MET A 16 -15.77 22.05 12.18
CA MET A 16 -14.56 21.27 12.03
C MET A 16 -13.35 21.99 12.62
N PRO A 17 -12.66 21.41 13.62
CA PRO A 17 -11.47 22.00 14.20
C PRO A 17 -10.33 22.16 13.19
N ARG A 18 -9.48 23.17 13.40
CA ARG A 18 -8.24 23.32 12.60
C ARG A 18 -7.16 22.31 13.01
N LEU A 19 -7.22 21.81 14.23
CA LEU A 19 -6.30 20.79 14.75
C LEU A 19 -6.81 19.40 14.40
N MET A 20 -5.88 18.45 14.31
CA MET A 20 -6.18 17.04 14.03
C MET A 20 -6.67 16.35 15.33
N THR A 21 -7.93 16.60 15.71
CA THR A 21 -8.60 15.90 16.79
C THR A 21 -9.01 14.48 16.35
N ASP A 22 -9.40 13.62 17.29
CA ASP A 22 -9.84 12.27 16.98
C ASP A 22 -11.08 12.25 16.07
N ASP A 23 -12.02 13.18 16.28
CA ASP A 23 -13.18 13.32 15.40
C ASP A 23 -12.78 13.72 13.97
N VAL A 24 -11.77 14.60 13.82
CA VAL A 24 -11.24 14.96 12.48
C VAL A 24 -10.53 13.76 11.84
N LYS A 25 -9.78 12.96 12.60
CA LYS A 25 -9.14 11.73 12.09
C LYS A 25 -10.19 10.73 11.61
N GLN A 26 -11.19 10.45 12.43
CA GLN A 26 -12.28 9.53 12.09
C GLN A 26 -13.10 10.02 10.89
N PHE A 27 -13.41 11.33 10.82
CA PHE A 27 -14.08 11.93 9.69
C PHE A 27 -13.30 11.72 8.39
N ARG A 28 -12.02 12.08 8.37
CA ARG A 28 -11.16 11.95 7.19
C ARG A 28 -11.06 10.51 6.72
N TRP A 29 -10.89 9.59 7.67
CA TRP A 29 -10.84 8.17 7.38
C TRP A 29 -12.12 7.65 6.74
N ARG A 30 -13.25 7.97 7.34
CA ARG A 30 -14.57 7.59 6.83
C ARG A 30 -14.81 8.14 5.43
N GLU A 31 -14.55 9.43 5.20
CA GLU A 31 -14.73 10.04 3.88
C GLU A 31 -13.82 9.41 2.82
N ALA A 32 -12.57 9.14 3.14
CA ALA A 32 -11.65 8.46 2.23
C ALA A 32 -12.14 7.04 1.90
N LEU A 33 -12.55 6.27 2.91
CA LEU A 33 -13.06 4.90 2.71
C LEU A 33 -14.37 4.90 1.91
N THR A 34 -15.27 5.84 2.17
CA THR A 34 -16.52 6.00 1.43
C THR A 34 -16.25 6.24 -0.05
N ILE A 35 -15.36 7.18 -0.39
CA ILE A 35 -14.98 7.48 -1.78
C ILE A 35 -14.40 6.23 -2.46
N LEU A 36 -13.46 5.55 -1.80
CA LEU A 36 -12.83 4.34 -2.34
C LEU A 36 -13.85 3.22 -2.54
N SER A 37 -14.70 2.98 -1.55
CA SER A 37 -15.72 1.93 -1.59
C SER A 37 -16.77 2.21 -2.66
N ASP A 38 -17.31 3.42 -2.74
CA ASP A 38 -18.33 3.79 -3.74
C ASP A 38 -17.78 3.73 -5.15
N THR A 39 -16.56 4.24 -5.37
CA THR A 39 -15.89 4.14 -6.67
C THR A 39 -15.71 2.69 -7.08
N SER A 40 -15.23 1.85 -6.18
CA SER A 40 -14.99 0.42 -6.45
C SER A 40 -16.30 -0.33 -6.71
N ARG A 41 -17.37 -0.02 -5.97
CA ARG A 41 -18.70 -0.57 -6.21
C ARG A 41 -19.18 -0.25 -7.63
N VAL A 42 -19.11 1.01 -8.05
CA VAL A 42 -19.53 1.42 -9.40
C VAL A 42 -18.69 0.72 -10.48
N LEU A 43 -17.37 0.62 -10.28
CA LEU A 43 -16.51 -0.11 -11.21
C LEU A 43 -16.90 -1.59 -11.33
N LYS A 44 -17.22 -2.25 -10.22
CA LYS A 44 -17.68 -3.65 -10.21
C LYS A 44 -19.07 -3.80 -10.85
N GLU A 45 -19.95 -2.83 -10.72
CA GLU A 45 -21.26 -2.82 -11.40
C GLU A 45 -21.10 -2.71 -12.93
N ILE A 46 -20.16 -1.89 -13.41
CA ILE A 46 -19.85 -1.74 -14.83
C ILE A 46 -19.17 -2.99 -15.38
N ASN A 47 -18.21 -3.53 -14.65
CA ASN A 47 -17.50 -4.75 -15.06
C ASN A 47 -17.15 -5.60 -13.82
N PRO A 48 -17.95 -6.64 -13.51
CA PRO A 48 -17.73 -7.52 -12.35
C PRO A 48 -16.39 -8.27 -12.36
N ARG A 49 -15.74 -8.38 -13.53
CA ARG A 49 -14.44 -9.06 -13.68
C ARG A 49 -13.24 -8.13 -13.39
N LEU A 50 -13.49 -6.84 -13.17
CA LEU A 50 -12.42 -5.93 -12.76
C LEU A 50 -11.85 -6.38 -11.43
N GLU A 51 -10.55 -6.48 -11.38
CA GLU A 51 -9.81 -6.69 -10.14
C GLU A 51 -9.37 -5.33 -9.58
N ILE A 52 -9.69 -5.08 -8.32
CA ILE A 52 -9.45 -3.80 -7.67
C ILE A 52 -8.48 -3.99 -6.51
N THR A 53 -7.33 -3.35 -6.62
CA THR A 53 -6.33 -3.30 -5.55
C THR A 53 -6.52 -2.03 -4.74
N CYS A 54 -6.65 -2.15 -3.43
CA CYS A 54 -6.57 -1.02 -2.51
C CYS A 54 -5.20 -1.01 -1.83
N CYS A 55 -4.41 0.03 -2.11
CA CYS A 55 -3.07 0.20 -1.55
C CYS A 55 -3.06 1.21 -0.41
N VAL A 56 -2.63 0.76 0.77
CA VAL A 56 -2.45 1.61 1.95
C VAL A 56 -0.97 1.84 2.26
N HIS A 57 -0.69 2.93 2.95
CA HIS A 57 0.67 3.18 3.41
C HIS A 57 1.09 2.18 4.48
N ALA A 58 2.23 1.53 4.24
CA ALA A 58 2.91 0.73 5.22
C ALA A 58 3.78 1.63 6.09
N THR A 59 3.29 2.01 7.24
CA THR A 59 4.08 2.74 8.22
C THR A 59 3.82 2.19 9.61
N LEU A 60 4.90 1.97 10.36
CA LEU A 60 4.85 1.71 11.81
C LEU A 60 4.93 3.01 12.61
N ASN A 61 5.23 4.13 11.97
CA ASN A 61 5.19 5.41 12.64
C ASN A 61 3.73 5.87 12.75
N THR A 62 3.12 5.49 13.86
CA THR A 62 1.74 5.84 14.19
C THR A 62 1.53 7.36 14.21
N TYR A 63 2.52 8.15 14.62
CA TYR A 63 2.44 9.61 14.58
C TYR A 63 2.23 10.12 13.16
N TYR A 64 3.05 9.70 12.20
CA TYR A 64 2.93 10.19 10.82
C TYR A 64 1.61 9.76 10.16
N VAL A 65 1.14 8.57 10.44
CA VAL A 65 -0.11 8.05 9.84
C VAL A 65 -1.34 8.57 10.54
N THR A 66 -1.38 8.46 11.87
CA THR A 66 -2.55 8.87 12.65
C THR A 66 -2.63 10.38 12.80
N GLU A 67 -1.53 11.06 13.10
CA GLU A 67 -1.55 12.51 13.32
C GLU A 67 -1.66 13.32 12.03
N LEU A 68 -0.97 12.91 10.96
CA LEU A 68 -1.01 13.65 9.71
C LEU A 68 -2.04 13.14 8.71
N ARG A 69 -2.29 11.82 8.66
CA ARG A 69 -3.19 11.21 7.67
C ARG A 69 -4.51 10.75 8.25
N GLY A 70 -4.57 10.56 9.57
CA GLY A 70 -5.80 10.31 10.31
C GLY A 70 -6.28 8.86 10.30
N TYR A 71 -5.45 7.88 9.92
CA TYR A 71 -5.88 6.49 9.91
C TYR A 71 -4.74 5.48 10.05
N ASP A 72 -5.04 4.35 10.67
CA ASP A 72 -4.19 3.16 10.77
C ASP A 72 -4.99 1.84 10.77
N ASN A 73 -6.30 1.92 10.61
CA ASN A 73 -7.18 0.76 10.68
C ASN A 73 -7.26 0.04 9.33
N TRP A 74 -6.29 -0.84 9.08
CA TRP A 74 -6.25 -1.65 7.87
C TRP A 74 -7.38 -2.67 7.76
N ASP A 75 -7.88 -3.17 8.90
CA ASP A 75 -9.02 -4.10 8.93
C ASP A 75 -10.25 -3.50 8.25
N THR A 76 -10.55 -2.22 8.50
CA THR A 76 -11.69 -1.53 7.88
C THR A 76 -11.57 -1.47 6.35
N VAL A 77 -10.35 -1.25 5.84
CA VAL A 77 -10.11 -1.24 4.38
C VAL A 77 -10.26 -2.63 3.79
N ALA A 78 -9.58 -3.61 4.39
CA ALA A 78 -9.59 -4.98 3.89
C ALA A 78 -11.00 -5.62 3.97
N ALA A 79 -11.82 -5.20 4.92
CA ALA A 79 -13.21 -5.63 5.04
C ALA A 79 -14.14 -5.12 3.91
N CYS A 80 -13.72 -4.12 3.12
CA CYS A 80 -14.53 -3.60 2.02
C CYS A 80 -14.77 -4.70 0.96
N PRO A 81 -16.04 -5.02 0.61
CA PRO A 81 -16.35 -6.16 -0.26
C PRO A 81 -15.96 -5.93 -1.72
N TYR A 82 -15.65 -4.70 -2.11
CA TYR A 82 -15.36 -4.33 -3.49
C TYR A 82 -13.87 -4.37 -3.85
N PHE A 83 -12.99 -4.57 -2.88
CA PHE A 83 -11.56 -4.79 -3.13
C PHE A 83 -11.27 -6.29 -3.24
N ASP A 84 -10.44 -6.66 -4.18
CA ASP A 84 -9.98 -8.05 -4.38
C ASP A 84 -8.60 -8.25 -3.77
N VAL A 85 -7.77 -7.21 -3.82
CA VAL A 85 -6.37 -7.24 -3.37
C VAL A 85 -6.16 -6.16 -2.31
N PHE A 86 -5.62 -6.57 -1.18
CA PHE A 86 -5.15 -5.64 -0.14
C PHE A 86 -3.64 -5.47 -0.27
N SER A 87 -3.22 -4.25 -0.54
CA SER A 87 -1.84 -3.93 -0.86
C SER A 87 -1.24 -2.93 0.11
N THR A 88 0.06 -3.07 0.37
CA THR A 88 0.81 -2.09 1.16
C THR A 88 2.12 -1.73 0.48
N THR A 89 2.46 -0.44 0.49
CA THR A 89 3.74 0.04 -0.03
C THR A 89 4.73 0.32 1.10
N ILE A 90 6.01 0.21 0.79
CA ILE A 90 7.10 0.75 1.60
C ILE A 90 7.92 1.66 0.68
N LEU A 91 8.03 2.92 1.04
CA LEU A 91 8.68 3.93 0.21
C LEU A 91 10.10 4.27 0.68
N ASN A 92 10.60 3.65 1.76
CA ASN A 92 11.93 3.91 2.29
C ASN A 92 12.66 2.60 2.63
N TRP A 93 13.81 2.38 1.99
CA TRP A 93 14.64 1.18 2.16
C TRP A 93 15.71 1.31 3.26
N GLU A 94 15.85 2.46 3.88
CA GLU A 94 16.75 2.65 5.01
C GLU A 94 16.21 2.02 6.31
N LEU A 95 15.03 1.41 6.22
CA LEU A 95 14.38 0.74 7.32
C LEU A 95 14.97 -0.65 7.56
N PRO A 96 15.03 -1.12 8.81
CA PRO A 96 15.55 -2.45 9.14
C PRO A 96 14.68 -3.55 8.54
N GLU A 97 15.27 -4.72 8.30
CA GLU A 97 14.56 -5.88 7.73
C GLU A 97 13.37 -6.32 8.59
N SER A 98 13.48 -6.20 9.92
CA SER A 98 12.36 -6.48 10.84
C SER A 98 11.11 -5.66 10.51
N PHE A 99 11.28 -4.40 10.11
CA PHE A 99 10.15 -3.56 9.70
C PHE A 99 9.43 -4.13 8.46
N PHE A 100 10.20 -4.56 7.45
CA PHE A 100 9.62 -5.17 6.25
C PHE A 100 8.88 -6.47 6.58
N ARG A 101 9.44 -7.25 7.49
CA ARG A 101 8.83 -8.48 7.99
C ARG A 101 7.51 -8.21 8.69
N ASP A 102 7.50 -7.34 9.69
CA ASP A 102 6.33 -7.03 10.50
C ASP A 102 5.16 -6.50 9.63
N ILE A 103 5.48 -5.58 8.71
CA ILE A 103 4.49 -5.04 7.76
C ILE A 103 3.97 -6.13 6.83
N THR A 104 4.83 -7.01 6.34
CA THR A 104 4.41 -8.09 5.44
C THR A 104 3.52 -9.10 6.14
N GLU A 105 3.91 -9.57 7.32
CA GLU A 105 3.09 -10.45 8.15
C GLU A 105 1.72 -9.84 8.46
N ARG A 106 1.70 -8.55 8.83
CA ARG A 106 0.45 -7.83 9.06
C ARG A 106 -0.40 -7.73 7.79
N THR A 107 0.21 -7.43 6.63
CA THR A 107 -0.50 -7.33 5.34
C THR A 107 -1.15 -8.66 4.98
N VAL A 108 -0.36 -9.74 4.99
CA VAL A 108 -0.82 -11.09 4.66
C VAL A 108 -1.95 -11.54 5.60
N ARG A 109 -1.73 -11.41 6.91
CA ARG A 109 -2.73 -11.78 7.92
C ARG A 109 -4.05 -11.03 7.73
N ILE A 110 -4.01 -9.72 7.48
CA ILE A 110 -5.22 -8.92 7.30
C ILE A 110 -5.89 -9.24 5.96
N ALA A 111 -5.16 -9.32 4.87
CA ALA A 111 -5.71 -9.69 3.57
C ALA A 111 -6.45 -11.04 3.64
N HIS A 112 -5.77 -12.08 4.12
CA HIS A 112 -6.33 -13.43 4.20
C HIS A 112 -7.51 -13.54 5.18
N LYS A 113 -7.50 -12.78 6.29
CA LYS A 113 -8.64 -12.69 7.22
C LYS A 113 -9.94 -12.29 6.50
N TYR A 114 -9.86 -11.45 5.48
CA TYR A 114 -11.00 -10.95 4.71
C TYR A 114 -11.14 -11.62 3.33
N GLY A 115 -10.42 -12.71 3.07
CA GLY A 115 -10.48 -13.44 1.82
C GLY A 115 -9.92 -12.66 0.62
N LYS A 116 -8.96 -11.75 0.87
CA LYS A 116 -8.29 -10.95 -0.15
C LYS A 116 -6.91 -11.52 -0.45
N GLU A 117 -6.39 -11.24 -1.65
CA GLU A 117 -4.97 -11.47 -1.92
C GLU A 117 -4.12 -10.37 -1.28
N ALA A 118 -2.97 -10.77 -0.77
CA ALA A 118 -1.98 -9.88 -0.17
C ALA A 118 -0.94 -9.44 -1.21
N GLU A 119 -0.80 -8.14 -1.45
CA GLU A 119 0.21 -7.60 -2.36
C GLU A 119 1.26 -6.79 -1.62
N ARG A 120 2.52 -6.99 -2.00
CA ARG A 120 3.65 -6.19 -1.53
C ARG A 120 4.38 -5.56 -2.70
N TRP A 121 4.93 -4.35 -2.46
CA TRP A 121 5.62 -3.59 -3.49
C TRP A 121 7.13 -3.55 -3.23
N LEU A 122 7.89 -3.77 -4.30
CA LEU A 122 9.32 -3.50 -4.34
C LEU A 122 9.56 -2.06 -4.79
N MET A 123 10.52 -1.40 -4.15
CA MET A 123 10.95 -0.06 -4.53
C MET A 123 11.95 -0.13 -5.69
N GLY A 124 11.50 0.24 -6.87
CA GLY A 124 12.27 0.20 -8.12
C GLY A 124 12.77 1.58 -8.57
N TYR A 125 13.18 2.48 -7.64
CA TYR A 125 13.69 3.82 -7.93
C TYR A 125 14.67 4.27 -6.82
N ASN A 126 15.46 5.33 -7.07
CA ASN A 126 16.43 5.87 -6.10
C ASN A 126 17.34 4.79 -5.48
N LYS A 127 17.75 3.78 -6.27
CA LYS A 127 18.58 2.68 -5.81
C LYS A 127 20.01 2.80 -6.28
N MET A 128 20.93 2.42 -5.40
CA MET A 128 22.33 2.23 -5.69
C MET A 128 22.59 0.78 -6.15
N PRO A 129 23.65 0.50 -6.90
CA PRO A 129 24.01 -0.88 -7.24
C PRO A 129 24.21 -1.80 -6.02
N SER A 130 24.63 -1.25 -4.88
CA SER A 130 24.74 -1.97 -3.60
C SER A 130 23.40 -2.49 -3.07
N ASP A 131 22.28 -1.92 -3.49
CA ASP A 131 20.94 -2.27 -2.99
C ASP A 131 20.33 -3.49 -3.68
N LEU A 132 20.94 -3.97 -4.78
CA LEU A 132 20.40 -5.13 -5.52
C LEU A 132 20.28 -6.39 -4.66
N ALA A 133 21.26 -6.65 -3.79
CA ALA A 133 21.18 -7.76 -2.85
C ALA A 133 20.06 -7.62 -1.81
N GLN A 134 19.67 -6.41 -1.46
CA GLN A 134 18.52 -6.16 -0.59
C GLN A 134 17.19 -6.47 -1.31
N ILE A 135 17.09 -6.15 -2.60
CA ILE A 135 15.93 -6.52 -3.43
C ILE A 135 15.69 -8.03 -3.39
N ASP A 136 16.76 -8.83 -3.52
CA ASP A 136 16.66 -10.28 -3.47
C ASP A 136 16.13 -10.75 -2.12
N ARG A 137 16.76 -10.31 -1.03
CA ARG A 137 16.36 -10.71 0.33
C ARG A 137 14.91 -10.32 0.65
N VAL A 138 14.50 -9.11 0.26
CA VAL A 138 13.14 -8.64 0.50
C VAL A 138 12.13 -9.43 -0.34
N THR A 139 12.46 -9.77 -1.59
CA THR A 139 11.60 -10.60 -2.43
C THR A 139 11.43 -12.00 -1.84
N GLU A 140 12.51 -12.64 -1.40
CA GLU A 140 12.48 -13.94 -0.74
C GLU A 140 11.66 -13.91 0.54
N MET A 141 11.81 -12.86 1.34
CA MET A 141 11.04 -12.68 2.57
C MET A 141 9.54 -12.52 2.27
N TYR A 142 9.16 -11.72 1.27
CA TYR A 142 7.76 -11.56 0.87
C TYR A 142 7.14 -12.89 0.44
N GLU A 143 7.86 -13.68 -0.35
CA GLU A 143 7.44 -15.02 -0.77
C GLU A 143 7.28 -15.95 0.44
N ALA A 144 8.30 -16.02 1.31
CA ALA A 144 8.30 -16.89 2.47
C ALA A 144 7.18 -16.57 3.48
N LEU A 145 6.74 -15.31 3.55
CA LEU A 145 5.65 -14.87 4.41
C LEU A 145 4.25 -15.01 3.78
N GLY A 146 4.16 -15.59 2.59
CA GLY A 146 2.87 -15.91 1.96
C GLY A 146 2.23 -14.75 1.21
N THR A 147 3.02 -13.80 0.71
CA THR A 147 2.53 -12.77 -0.19
C THR A 147 2.02 -13.39 -1.49
N ASP A 148 0.80 -13.05 -1.90
CA ASP A 148 0.20 -13.60 -3.12
C ASP A 148 0.70 -12.89 -4.37
N ARG A 149 0.94 -11.58 -4.27
CA ARG A 149 1.35 -10.72 -5.40
C ARG A 149 2.53 -9.83 -5.07
N LEU A 150 3.32 -9.56 -6.10
CA LEU A 150 4.43 -8.61 -6.04
C LEU A 150 4.22 -7.51 -7.06
N GLY A 151 4.20 -6.26 -6.60
CA GLY A 151 4.23 -5.07 -7.43
C GLY A 151 5.62 -4.42 -7.44
N THR A 152 5.86 -3.52 -8.37
CA THR A 152 7.07 -2.69 -8.42
C THR A 152 6.71 -1.26 -8.79
N TRP A 153 7.20 -0.34 -8.03
CA TRP A 153 7.27 1.08 -8.35
C TRP A 153 8.74 1.50 -8.43
N THR A 154 9.30 1.95 -9.55
CA THR A 154 8.65 2.33 -10.80
C THR A 154 9.14 1.47 -11.97
N TYR A 155 8.46 1.62 -13.13
CA TYR A 155 8.84 0.98 -14.39
C TYR A 155 10.27 1.35 -14.81
N ARG A 156 11.06 0.35 -15.21
CA ARG A 156 12.44 0.48 -15.67
C ARG A 156 13.35 1.28 -14.73
N GLY A 157 13.22 1.09 -13.41
CA GLY A 157 14.08 1.75 -12.43
C GLY A 157 13.95 3.27 -12.39
N GLY A 158 12.84 3.82 -12.91
CA GLY A 158 12.65 5.27 -13.01
C GLY A 158 13.46 5.94 -14.13
N TYR A 159 13.94 5.18 -15.11
CA TYR A 159 14.77 5.70 -16.22
C TYR A 159 14.17 6.97 -16.84
N GLY A 160 15.00 8.00 -17.00
CA GLY A 160 14.60 9.28 -17.56
C GLY A 160 13.83 10.20 -16.60
N THR A 161 13.74 9.88 -15.32
CA THR A 161 13.09 10.72 -14.30
C THR A 161 14.08 11.19 -13.24
N SER A 162 13.64 12.16 -12.40
CA SER A 162 14.43 12.66 -11.26
C SER A 162 14.58 11.63 -10.12
N VAL A 163 13.82 10.55 -10.15
CA VAL A 163 13.87 9.46 -9.17
C VAL A 163 14.53 8.19 -9.73
N ALA A 164 15.24 8.30 -10.84
CA ALA A 164 15.94 7.16 -11.43
C ALA A 164 16.93 6.53 -10.45
N ALA A 165 17.00 5.20 -10.46
CA ALA A 165 18.09 4.49 -9.81
C ALA A 165 19.43 4.86 -10.47
N GLN A 166 20.53 4.65 -9.78
CA GLN A 166 21.86 4.93 -10.36
C GLN A 166 22.15 4.05 -11.58
N ASP A 167 21.73 2.78 -11.54
CA ASP A 167 21.69 1.88 -12.70
C ASP A 167 20.26 1.34 -12.88
N PRO A 168 19.39 2.07 -13.60
CA PRO A 168 18.00 1.71 -13.75
C PRO A 168 17.78 0.40 -14.49
N ILE A 169 18.66 0.07 -15.43
CA ILE A 169 18.54 -1.15 -16.24
C ILE A 169 18.91 -2.37 -15.40
N ALA A 170 20.04 -2.35 -14.72
CA ALA A 170 20.46 -3.44 -13.85
C ALA A 170 19.44 -3.69 -12.74
N LEU A 171 18.86 -2.63 -12.14
CA LEU A 171 17.80 -2.75 -11.17
C LEU A 171 16.56 -3.43 -11.76
N TRP A 172 16.13 -3.02 -12.96
CA TRP A 172 14.96 -3.58 -13.62
C TRP A 172 15.15 -5.05 -13.98
N ASP A 173 16.30 -5.40 -14.50
CA ASP A 173 16.66 -6.78 -14.84
C ASP A 173 16.65 -7.66 -13.57
N ARG A 174 17.22 -7.16 -12.47
CA ARG A 174 17.24 -7.89 -11.19
C ARG A 174 15.85 -8.12 -10.62
N ILE A 175 14.98 -7.13 -10.68
CA ILE A 175 13.57 -7.28 -10.28
C ILE A 175 12.89 -8.33 -11.17
N GLY A 176 13.11 -8.29 -12.48
CA GLY A 176 12.58 -9.26 -13.44
C GLY A 176 13.05 -10.68 -13.17
N GLU A 177 14.33 -10.88 -12.80
CA GLU A 177 14.87 -12.17 -12.39
C GLU A 177 14.17 -12.71 -11.16
N ASN A 178 13.98 -11.87 -10.14
CA ASN A 178 13.28 -12.24 -8.92
C ASN A 178 11.83 -12.64 -9.20
N TYR A 179 11.10 -11.90 -10.01
CA TYR A 179 9.73 -12.24 -10.40
C TYR A 179 9.64 -13.58 -11.12
N ARG A 180 10.51 -13.82 -12.09
CA ARG A 180 10.58 -15.11 -12.81
C ARG A 180 10.87 -16.28 -11.86
N ARG A 181 11.74 -16.05 -10.86
CA ARG A 181 12.07 -17.07 -9.84
C ARG A 181 10.85 -17.41 -8.98
N VAL A 182 10.13 -16.39 -8.48
CA VAL A 182 8.93 -16.58 -7.66
C VAL A 182 7.82 -17.27 -8.46
N MET A 183 7.58 -16.84 -9.70
CA MET A 183 6.55 -17.44 -10.56
C MET A 183 6.82 -18.94 -10.83
N LYS A 184 8.08 -19.32 -11.06
CA LYS A 184 8.47 -20.74 -11.26
C LYS A 184 8.23 -21.62 -10.04
N ARG A 185 8.23 -21.06 -8.83
CA ARG A 185 7.99 -21.81 -7.59
C ARG A 185 6.50 -21.97 -7.28
N LYS A 186 5.66 -21.07 -7.80
CA LYS A 186 4.21 -21.09 -7.58
C LYS A 186 3.43 -21.89 -8.63
N GLY A 187 4.03 -22.19 -9.78
CA GLY A 187 3.48 -23.03 -10.86
C GLY A 187 4.01 -24.44 -10.80
#